data_451e5f12f8bb4ceb3e8d94b8bd64858c
#
_entry.id   451e5f12f8bb4ceb3e8d94b8bd64858c
#
_cell.length_a   1.000
_cell.length_b   1.000
_cell.length_c   1.000
_cell.angle_alpha   90.00
_cell.angle_beta   90.00
_cell.angle_gamma   90.00
#
_symmetry.space_group_name_H-M   'P 1'
#
loop_
_entity.id
_entity.type
_entity.pdbx_description
1 polymer ?
#
loop_
_entity_poly.entity_id
_entity_poly.type
_entity_poly.pdbx_seq_one_letter_code
_entity_poly.pdbx_strand_id
1 'polypeptide(L)'
;MKTLLFDNNNSLAKISKIILLAMPFMSVGVCMDNDFWFTINHGRYILNYGFTDIEPFTVHEGLAFSFEKWLTCITFYKIYDWLGAWGMYAFMLIIFAVIIWLFYRGCMLFSGGNENASIIVTCVCMCFFGWSYIRTRPQIFSYIFMLAEVICLEKYARSGNVRKLFPLPLLSFLYMQFHSTMLPIFFIFMMPYLCDFGWFSALGIKGCRTRKLPILVFMVLSMITTLANPYGVRSFVYLINSLNDGGLLSTINEVKRSGWGDIFGCSGPVLVIQVIYVITRLSRREKFPLRYFFMLCGTFAMALYAVRNNAFFVLMGGLICAWELRFFSLRYGFMALLKKLAAVVTVVVAIIICPGPYDIMRSTYAWKVIDDFAAIHPDTDVRMYTDFNCGSYAEWIGFRCYADPRAEVFLKSVNGKEDILAEIWDSMHSVIGVTELQTKYAFDYWLVEMDYTLDRQLGSRQMFELICENDGYRVYKFLPSEK
;
A
#
# COMPACT_ATOMS: atom_id res chain seq x y z
N MET A 1 -22.16 49.96 -1.27
CA MET A 1 -22.13 49.14 -0.03
C MET A 1 -22.40 47.66 -0.21
N LYS A 2 -22.89 47.18 -1.36
CA LYS A 2 -23.04 45.71 -1.65
C LYS A 2 -21.80 45.01 -2.21
N THR A 3 -20.83 45.74 -2.75
CA THR A 3 -19.62 45.19 -3.41
C THR A 3 -18.51 44.82 -2.45
N LEU A 4 -18.40 45.44 -1.28
CA LEU A 4 -17.38 45.14 -0.27
C LEU A 4 -17.68 43.91 0.58
N LEU A 5 -18.93 43.45 0.66
CA LEU A 5 -19.31 42.22 1.38
C LEU A 5 -19.07 40.93 0.58
N PHE A 6 -18.87 41.02 -0.74
CA PHE A 6 -18.64 39.91 -1.63
C PHE A 6 -17.18 39.44 -1.64
N ASP A 7 -16.22 40.34 -1.46
CA ASP A 7 -14.78 40.00 -1.46
C ASP A 7 -14.32 39.28 -0.19
N ASN A 8 -14.85 39.64 0.97
CA ASN A 8 -14.56 38.94 2.23
C ASN A 8 -15.14 37.52 2.26
N ASN A 9 -16.27 37.27 1.59
CA ASN A 9 -16.85 35.94 1.46
C ASN A 9 -16.01 35.00 0.56
N ASN A 10 -15.29 35.52 -0.43
CA ASN A 10 -14.42 34.74 -1.29
C ASN A 10 -13.15 34.27 -0.56
N SER A 11 -12.56 35.09 0.31
CA SER A 11 -11.38 34.72 1.10
C SER A 11 -11.71 33.66 2.15
N LEU A 12 -12.81 33.83 2.89
CA LEU A 12 -13.29 32.84 3.85
C LEU A 12 -13.68 31.49 3.20
N ALA A 13 -14.27 31.54 2.01
CA ALA A 13 -14.59 30.34 1.25
C ALA A 13 -13.31 29.59 0.78
N LYS A 14 -12.30 30.33 0.33
CA LYS A 14 -10.98 29.74 -0.03
C LYS A 14 -10.28 29.12 1.17
N ILE A 15 -10.22 29.84 2.31
CA ILE A 15 -9.59 29.35 3.56
C ILE A 15 -10.30 28.06 4.03
N SER A 16 -11.63 28.05 4.09
CA SER A 16 -12.38 26.85 4.51
C SER A 16 -12.18 25.66 3.57
N LYS A 17 -11.99 25.89 2.26
CA LYS A 17 -11.62 24.86 1.30
C LYS A 17 -10.24 24.28 1.59
N ILE A 18 -9.24 25.14 1.85
CA ILE A 18 -7.88 24.69 2.19
C ILE A 18 -7.89 23.86 3.47
N ILE A 19 -8.60 24.32 4.51
CA ILE A 19 -8.72 23.58 5.79
C ILE A 19 -9.35 22.20 5.54
N LEU A 20 -10.43 22.10 4.77
CA LEU A 20 -11.07 20.83 4.47
C LEU A 20 -10.16 19.88 3.68
N LEU A 21 -9.37 20.39 2.74
CA LEU A 21 -8.41 19.57 2.00
C LEU A 21 -7.16 19.21 2.82
N ALA A 22 -6.86 19.99 3.86
CA ALA A 22 -5.79 19.69 4.82
C ALA A 22 -6.20 18.67 5.89
N MET A 23 -7.50 18.53 6.15
CA MET A 23 -8.04 17.63 7.18
C MET A 23 -7.53 16.17 7.06
N PRO A 24 -7.45 15.55 5.87
CA PRO A 24 -6.94 14.20 5.74
C PRO A 24 -5.49 13.99 6.22
N PHE A 25 -4.65 15.04 6.20
CA PHE A 25 -3.25 14.90 6.67
C PHE A 25 -3.14 14.49 8.13
N MET A 26 -4.19 14.77 8.92
CA MET A 26 -4.23 14.40 10.33
C MET A 26 -4.43 12.92 10.56
N SER A 27 -4.92 12.21 9.54
CA SER A 27 -5.11 10.77 9.56
C SER A 27 -3.85 9.98 9.20
N VAL A 28 -2.77 10.66 8.80
CA VAL A 28 -1.53 9.99 8.40
C VAL A 28 -0.73 9.58 9.63
N GLY A 29 -0.72 8.28 9.90
CA GLY A 29 0.25 7.67 10.80
C GLY A 29 1.46 7.21 9.99
N VAL A 30 2.65 7.72 10.28
CA VAL A 30 3.88 7.17 9.68
C VAL A 30 4.35 6.01 10.53
N CYS A 31 4.27 4.83 9.95
CA CYS A 31 4.64 3.58 10.58
C CYS A 31 5.83 3.00 9.80
N MET A 32 7.01 2.94 10.41
CA MET A 32 8.14 2.17 9.93
C MET A 32 7.95 0.74 10.42
N ASP A 33 7.18 -0.02 9.67
CA ASP A 33 6.96 -1.44 9.92
C ASP A 33 8.10 -2.30 9.33
N ASN A 34 7.97 -3.61 9.47
CA ASN A 34 8.98 -4.54 8.96
C ASN A 34 9.19 -4.42 7.46
N ASP A 35 8.14 -4.09 6.69
CA ASP A 35 8.25 -3.89 5.24
C ASP A 35 9.08 -2.66 4.86
N PHE A 36 9.14 -1.66 5.72
CA PHE A 36 10.00 -0.50 5.53
C PHE A 36 11.48 -0.90 5.58
N TRP A 37 11.87 -1.71 6.57
CA TRP A 37 13.29 -2.05 6.81
C TRP A 37 13.89 -2.87 5.68
N PHE A 38 13.21 -3.91 5.20
CA PHE A 38 13.73 -4.63 4.04
C PHE A 38 13.71 -3.76 2.77
N THR A 39 12.74 -2.83 2.65
CA THR A 39 12.67 -1.94 1.48
C THR A 39 13.89 -1.02 1.42
N ILE A 40 14.28 -0.39 2.53
CA ILE A 40 15.48 0.47 2.55
C ILE A 40 16.77 -0.35 2.46
N ASN A 41 16.81 -1.56 3.03
CA ASN A 41 17.95 -2.47 2.91
C ASN A 41 18.20 -2.87 1.45
N HIS A 42 17.14 -3.17 0.69
CA HIS A 42 17.23 -3.39 -0.75
C HIS A 42 17.80 -2.17 -1.49
N GLY A 43 17.36 -0.96 -1.13
CA GLY A 43 17.88 0.28 -1.72
C GLY A 43 19.38 0.46 -1.46
N ARG A 44 19.82 0.20 -0.22
CA ARG A 44 21.24 0.20 0.18
C ARG A 44 22.04 -0.82 -0.63
N TYR A 45 21.53 -2.05 -0.75
CA TYR A 45 22.20 -3.12 -1.49
C TYR A 45 22.36 -2.76 -2.98
N ILE A 46 21.29 -2.31 -3.64
CA ILE A 46 21.32 -1.96 -5.06
C ILE A 46 22.35 -0.86 -5.34
N LEU A 47 22.47 0.13 -4.47
CA LEU A 47 23.41 1.22 -4.66
C LEU A 47 24.87 0.81 -4.43
N ASN A 48 25.12 -0.18 -3.57
CA ASN A 48 26.47 -0.63 -3.24
C ASN A 48 26.96 -1.76 -4.16
N TYR A 49 26.05 -2.68 -4.57
CA TYR A 49 26.41 -3.92 -5.24
C TYR A 49 25.72 -4.13 -6.58
N GLY A 50 24.69 -3.30 -6.92
CA GLY A 50 23.89 -3.46 -8.13
C GLY A 50 22.74 -4.45 -7.97
N PHE A 51 22.24 -4.92 -9.11
CA PHE A 51 21.13 -5.89 -9.15
C PHE A 51 21.66 -7.32 -9.05
N THR A 52 20.89 -8.20 -8.39
CA THR A 52 21.18 -9.62 -8.25
C THR A 52 19.95 -10.47 -8.57
N ASP A 53 20.17 -11.67 -9.09
CA ASP A 53 19.13 -12.68 -9.32
C ASP A 53 19.06 -13.70 -8.15
N ILE A 54 19.94 -13.56 -7.15
CA ILE A 54 20.05 -14.44 -5.97
C ILE A 54 19.81 -13.61 -4.72
N GLU A 55 19.03 -14.14 -3.80
CA GLU A 55 18.72 -13.54 -2.51
C GLU A 55 19.99 -13.38 -1.65
N PRO A 56 20.37 -12.16 -1.20
CA PRO A 56 21.65 -11.94 -0.53
C PRO A 56 21.56 -11.70 0.98
N PHE A 57 20.35 -11.66 1.59
CA PHE A 57 20.18 -11.18 2.97
C PHE A 57 20.00 -12.28 4.00
N THR A 58 19.47 -13.45 3.58
CA THR A 58 19.13 -14.54 4.48
C THR A 58 20.26 -15.57 4.63
N VAL A 59 20.07 -16.52 5.54
CA VAL A 59 20.96 -17.69 5.70
C VAL A 59 20.77 -18.72 4.58
N HIS A 60 19.71 -18.59 3.78
CA HIS A 60 19.42 -19.51 2.69
C HIS A 60 20.28 -19.19 1.47
N GLU A 61 20.80 -20.22 0.81
CA GLU A 61 21.71 -20.04 -0.31
C GLU A 61 21.04 -20.28 -1.66
N GLY A 62 21.28 -19.37 -2.61
CA GLY A 62 20.91 -19.53 -4.02
C GLY A 62 19.42 -19.51 -4.28
N LEU A 63 18.62 -18.80 -3.47
CA LEU A 63 17.21 -18.58 -3.74
C LEU A 63 17.05 -17.59 -4.90
N ALA A 64 16.16 -17.89 -5.84
CA ALA A 64 15.84 -16.96 -6.92
C ALA A 64 15.19 -15.68 -6.36
N PHE A 65 15.65 -14.53 -6.87
CA PHE A 65 15.27 -13.23 -6.32
C PHE A 65 15.09 -12.17 -7.41
N SER A 66 14.28 -11.14 -7.11
CA SER A 66 14.10 -9.97 -7.96
C SER A 66 13.74 -8.74 -7.10
N PHE A 67 14.38 -7.62 -7.36
CA PHE A 67 13.99 -6.34 -6.73
C PHE A 67 12.77 -5.73 -7.43
N GLU A 68 11.58 -6.24 -7.15
CA GLU A 68 10.33 -5.88 -7.83
C GLU A 68 9.89 -4.41 -7.67
N LYS A 69 10.44 -3.72 -6.69
CA LYS A 69 10.12 -2.34 -6.31
C LYS A 69 11.39 -1.49 -6.17
N TRP A 70 12.38 -1.78 -7.01
CA TRP A 70 13.74 -1.28 -6.89
C TRP A 70 13.83 0.25 -6.78
N LEU A 71 13.02 0.99 -7.55
CA LEU A 71 13.05 2.45 -7.52
C LEU A 71 12.44 3.02 -6.22
N THR A 72 11.42 2.36 -5.66
CA THR A 72 10.93 2.68 -4.31
C THR A 72 12.01 2.40 -3.26
N CYS A 73 12.71 1.27 -3.37
CA CYS A 73 13.77 0.89 -2.44
C CYS A 73 14.88 1.95 -2.39
N ILE A 74 15.39 2.36 -3.56
CA ILE A 74 16.40 3.42 -3.66
C ILE A 74 15.86 4.77 -3.14
N THR A 75 14.62 5.12 -3.49
CA THR A 75 14.01 6.38 -3.07
C THR A 75 13.87 6.45 -1.55
N PHE A 76 13.33 5.40 -0.92
CA PHE A 76 13.17 5.34 0.53
C PHE A 76 14.52 5.34 1.25
N TYR A 77 15.47 4.52 0.76
CA TYR A 77 16.81 4.49 1.34
C TYR A 77 17.48 5.86 1.32
N LYS A 78 17.49 6.57 0.18
CA LYS A 78 18.10 7.89 0.06
C LYS A 78 17.45 8.93 0.96
N ILE A 79 16.13 8.92 1.08
CA ILE A 79 15.41 9.84 1.95
C ILE A 79 15.76 9.55 3.42
N TYR A 80 15.76 8.27 3.80
CA TYR A 80 16.08 7.86 5.16
C TYR A 80 17.56 8.13 5.51
N ASP A 81 18.47 7.82 4.60
CA ASP A 81 19.92 8.03 4.73
C ASP A 81 20.27 9.51 4.95
N TRP A 82 19.61 10.42 4.21
CA TRP A 82 19.89 11.84 4.27
C TRP A 82 19.13 12.59 5.38
N LEU A 83 17.89 12.22 5.63
CA LEU A 83 16.96 13.00 6.45
C LEU A 83 16.35 12.20 7.62
N GLY A 84 16.69 10.91 7.73
CA GLY A 84 16.17 10.02 8.78
C GLY A 84 14.66 9.86 8.77
N ALA A 85 14.11 9.49 9.91
CA ALA A 85 12.68 9.27 10.11
C ALA A 85 11.83 10.52 9.80
N TRP A 86 12.31 11.70 10.14
CA TRP A 86 11.62 12.96 9.85
C TRP A 86 11.51 13.25 8.36
N GLY A 87 12.57 12.92 7.60
CA GLY A 87 12.55 13.02 6.14
C GLY A 87 11.53 12.10 5.52
N MET A 88 11.42 10.86 6.03
CA MET A 88 10.37 9.91 5.61
C MET A 88 8.98 10.43 5.95
N TYR A 89 8.78 11.00 7.13
CA TYR A 89 7.50 11.62 7.51
C TYR A 89 7.12 12.75 6.54
N ALA A 90 8.02 13.70 6.31
CA ALA A 90 7.79 14.80 5.38
C ALA A 90 7.49 14.29 3.96
N PHE A 91 8.23 13.28 3.50
CA PHE A 91 8.00 12.63 2.21
C PHE A 91 6.60 12.00 2.12
N MET A 92 6.17 11.27 3.15
CA MET A 92 4.83 10.68 3.18
C MET A 92 3.73 11.73 3.12
N LEU A 93 3.89 12.86 3.81
CA LEU A 93 2.96 13.98 3.72
C LEU A 93 2.91 14.57 2.30
N ILE A 94 4.06 14.72 1.63
CA ILE A 94 4.12 15.20 0.24
C ILE A 94 3.42 14.22 -0.71
N ILE A 95 3.70 12.92 -0.59
CA ILE A 95 3.04 11.89 -1.40
C ILE A 95 1.53 11.90 -1.17
N PHE A 96 1.10 12.02 0.08
CA PHE A 96 -0.33 12.08 0.38
C PHE A 96 -0.98 13.35 -0.18
N ALA A 97 -0.28 14.49 -0.15
CA ALA A 97 -0.74 15.71 -0.81
C ALA A 97 -0.97 15.51 -2.31
N VAL A 98 -0.07 14.78 -2.98
CA VAL A 98 -0.21 14.43 -4.41
C VAL A 98 -1.43 13.53 -4.62
N ILE A 99 -1.65 12.53 -3.77
CA ILE A 99 -2.82 11.64 -3.84
C ILE A 99 -4.12 12.43 -3.63
N ILE A 100 -4.20 13.29 -2.61
CA ILE A 100 -5.36 14.17 -2.35
C ILE A 100 -5.62 15.07 -3.55
N TRP A 101 -4.59 15.68 -4.11
CA TRP A 101 -4.71 16.56 -5.27
C TRP A 101 -5.24 15.81 -6.50
N LEU A 102 -4.68 14.64 -6.82
CA LEU A 102 -5.14 13.80 -7.93
C LEU A 102 -6.58 13.34 -7.71
N PHE A 103 -6.90 12.88 -6.51
CA PHE A 103 -8.26 12.44 -6.17
C PHE A 103 -9.27 13.59 -6.28
N TYR A 104 -8.94 14.77 -5.76
CA TYR A 104 -9.77 15.97 -5.92
C TYR A 104 -9.95 16.37 -7.39
N ARG A 105 -8.89 16.33 -8.20
CA ARG A 105 -8.97 16.58 -9.65
C ARG A 105 -9.84 15.53 -10.35
N GLY A 106 -9.76 14.28 -9.91
CA GLY A 106 -10.65 13.22 -10.34
C GLY A 106 -12.10 13.51 -9.97
N CYS A 107 -12.39 13.84 -8.71
CA CYS A 107 -13.72 14.21 -8.24
C CYS A 107 -14.30 15.40 -9.02
N MET A 108 -13.49 16.43 -9.30
CA MET A 108 -13.90 17.56 -10.15
C MET A 108 -14.24 17.13 -11.57
N LEU A 109 -13.47 16.20 -12.13
CA LEU A 109 -13.76 15.65 -13.46
C LEU A 109 -15.05 14.83 -13.44
N PHE A 110 -15.22 13.92 -12.49
CA PHE A 110 -16.40 13.05 -12.41
C PHE A 110 -17.67 13.82 -12.08
N SER A 111 -17.62 14.80 -11.17
CA SER A 111 -18.76 15.64 -10.81
C SER A 111 -19.15 16.67 -11.87
N GLY A 112 -18.40 16.76 -12.99
CA GLY A 112 -18.64 17.79 -14.00
C GLY A 112 -18.34 19.21 -13.53
N GLY A 113 -17.43 19.37 -12.57
CA GLY A 113 -17.02 20.67 -12.03
C GLY A 113 -17.75 21.09 -10.75
N ASN A 114 -18.57 20.22 -10.13
CA ASN A 114 -19.21 20.56 -8.86
C ASN A 114 -18.17 20.56 -7.72
N GLU A 115 -17.71 21.75 -7.36
CA GLU A 115 -16.67 21.94 -6.34
C GLU A 115 -17.12 21.46 -4.95
N ASN A 116 -18.34 21.70 -4.55
CA ASN A 116 -18.85 21.31 -3.23
C ASN A 116 -18.89 19.79 -3.06
N ALA A 117 -19.44 19.08 -4.06
CA ALA A 117 -19.46 17.63 -4.06
C ALA A 117 -18.02 17.06 -4.05
N SER A 118 -17.12 17.65 -4.86
CA SER A 118 -15.74 17.22 -4.96
C SER A 118 -14.96 17.40 -3.66
N ILE A 119 -15.13 18.53 -2.96
CA ILE A 119 -14.47 18.78 -1.67
C ILE A 119 -14.99 17.81 -0.61
N ILE A 120 -16.31 17.64 -0.48
CA ILE A 120 -16.90 16.76 0.54
C ILE A 120 -16.43 15.32 0.35
N VAL A 121 -16.52 14.80 -0.88
CA VAL A 121 -16.08 13.44 -1.17
C VAL A 121 -14.57 13.27 -0.93
N THR A 122 -13.76 14.26 -1.34
CA THR A 122 -12.32 14.21 -1.11
C THR A 122 -12.00 14.19 0.38
N CYS A 123 -12.59 15.07 1.18
CA CYS A 123 -12.34 15.11 2.62
C CYS A 123 -12.71 13.78 3.28
N VAL A 124 -13.92 13.30 3.04
CA VAL A 124 -14.42 12.08 3.69
C VAL A 124 -13.60 10.87 3.26
N CYS A 125 -13.45 10.63 1.95
CA CYS A 125 -12.71 9.46 1.48
C CYS A 125 -11.22 9.50 1.89
N MET A 126 -10.57 10.66 1.82
CA MET A 126 -9.15 10.77 2.11
C MET A 126 -8.82 10.70 3.61
N CYS A 127 -9.75 11.06 4.52
CA CYS A 127 -9.56 10.82 5.95
C CYS A 127 -9.47 9.31 6.26
N PHE A 128 -10.43 8.53 5.74
CA PHE A 128 -10.40 7.07 5.90
C PHE A 128 -9.21 6.43 5.17
N PHE A 129 -8.90 6.93 3.99
CA PHE A 129 -7.78 6.45 3.19
C PHE A 129 -6.43 6.72 3.86
N GLY A 130 -6.24 7.93 4.41
CA GLY A 130 -5.00 8.30 5.11
C GLY A 130 -4.73 7.41 6.31
N TRP A 131 -5.74 7.17 7.12
CA TRP A 131 -5.64 6.30 8.29
C TRP A 131 -5.27 4.85 7.93
N SER A 132 -5.87 4.31 6.88
CA SER A 132 -5.79 2.88 6.58
C SER A 132 -4.66 2.51 5.61
N TYR A 133 -4.32 3.39 4.65
CA TYR A 133 -3.51 3.02 3.49
C TYR A 133 -2.26 3.88 3.25
N ILE A 134 -2.10 5.00 3.95
CA ILE A 134 -0.88 5.80 3.85
C ILE A 134 0.15 5.26 4.83
N ARG A 135 1.00 4.38 4.33
CA ARG A 135 2.10 3.74 5.05
C ARG A 135 3.39 3.83 4.24
N THR A 136 4.53 3.64 4.88
CA THR A 136 5.86 3.64 4.24
C THR A 136 6.08 2.38 3.38
N ARG A 137 5.19 2.17 2.43
CA ARG A 137 5.17 1.01 1.54
C ARG A 137 5.05 1.42 0.07
N PRO A 138 5.49 0.59 -0.88
CA PRO A 138 5.44 0.88 -2.32
C PRO A 138 4.04 1.20 -2.88
N GLN A 139 2.99 0.72 -2.23
CA GLN A 139 1.58 0.93 -2.64
C GLN A 139 1.20 2.40 -2.82
N ILE A 140 1.85 3.33 -2.10
CA ILE A 140 1.57 4.76 -2.23
C ILE A 140 1.76 5.28 -3.65
N PHE A 141 2.76 4.77 -4.38
CA PHE A 141 2.99 5.10 -5.78
C PHE A 141 1.93 4.50 -6.69
N SER A 142 1.46 3.29 -6.39
CA SER A 142 0.37 2.65 -7.14
C SER A 142 -0.90 3.51 -7.13
N TYR A 143 -1.23 4.11 -6.00
CA TYR A 143 -2.41 5.00 -5.90
C TYR A 143 -2.27 6.24 -6.77
N ILE A 144 -1.07 6.83 -6.85
CA ILE A 144 -0.78 7.98 -7.71
C ILE A 144 -0.96 7.59 -9.19
N PHE A 145 -0.32 6.51 -9.62
CA PHE A 145 -0.35 6.09 -11.02
C PHE A 145 -1.75 5.68 -11.46
N MET A 146 -2.48 4.95 -10.63
CA MET A 146 -3.85 4.55 -10.89
C MET A 146 -4.82 5.75 -10.99
N LEU A 147 -4.73 6.72 -10.08
CA LEU A 147 -5.56 7.93 -10.16
C LEU A 147 -5.25 8.73 -11.43
N ALA A 148 -3.97 8.88 -11.78
CA ALA A 148 -3.55 9.55 -13.00
C ALA A 148 -4.05 8.82 -14.26
N GLU A 149 -3.97 7.49 -14.27
CA GLU A 149 -4.49 6.64 -15.34
C GLU A 149 -6.00 6.84 -15.54
N VAL A 150 -6.79 6.70 -14.46
CA VAL A 150 -8.25 6.84 -14.54
C VAL A 150 -8.65 8.24 -14.99
N ILE A 151 -7.94 9.29 -14.55
CA ILE A 151 -8.14 10.66 -15.04
C ILE A 151 -7.87 10.78 -16.54
N CYS A 152 -6.81 10.13 -17.06
CA CYS A 152 -6.49 10.11 -18.49
C CYS A 152 -7.58 9.40 -19.29
N LEU A 153 -8.00 8.22 -18.85
CA LEU A 153 -9.05 7.41 -19.48
C LEU A 153 -10.39 8.14 -19.49
N GLU A 154 -10.80 8.75 -18.36
CA GLU A 154 -12.06 9.51 -18.27
C GLU A 154 -12.03 10.77 -19.13
N LYS A 155 -10.92 11.51 -19.18
CA LYS A 155 -10.76 12.66 -20.10
C LYS A 155 -10.86 12.23 -21.56
N TYR A 156 -10.30 11.08 -21.92
CA TYR A 156 -10.44 10.51 -23.25
C TYR A 156 -11.90 10.11 -23.52
N ALA A 157 -12.52 9.37 -22.63
CA ALA A 157 -13.90 8.91 -22.79
C ALA A 157 -14.90 10.06 -22.99
N ARG A 158 -14.67 11.21 -22.36
CA ARG A 158 -15.53 12.42 -22.49
C ARG A 158 -15.24 13.24 -23.73
N SER A 159 -13.96 13.35 -24.15
CA SER A 159 -13.57 14.27 -25.23
C SER A 159 -13.33 13.59 -26.57
N GLY A 160 -13.11 12.27 -26.61
CA GLY A 160 -12.64 11.54 -27.78
C GLY A 160 -11.20 11.89 -28.21
N ASN A 161 -10.49 12.76 -27.48
CA ASN A 161 -9.17 13.23 -27.84
C ASN A 161 -8.08 12.23 -27.43
N VAL A 162 -7.50 11.53 -28.38
CA VAL A 162 -6.46 10.49 -28.20
C VAL A 162 -5.23 11.01 -27.47
N ARG A 163 -4.88 12.30 -27.57
CA ARG A 163 -3.74 12.87 -26.83
C ARG A 163 -3.85 12.70 -25.31
N LYS A 164 -5.06 12.49 -24.78
CA LYS A 164 -5.29 12.24 -23.36
C LYS A 164 -4.77 10.88 -22.90
N LEU A 165 -4.52 9.94 -23.83
CA LEU A 165 -3.97 8.62 -23.54
C LEU A 165 -2.43 8.58 -23.56
N PHE A 166 -1.76 9.61 -24.11
CA PHE A 166 -0.29 9.64 -24.23
C PHE A 166 0.47 9.43 -22.92
N PRO A 167 -0.03 9.85 -21.74
CA PRO A 167 0.67 9.57 -20.48
C PRO A 167 0.68 8.09 -20.06
N LEU A 168 -0.24 7.25 -20.60
CA LEU A 168 -0.40 5.86 -20.12
C LEU A 168 0.86 4.99 -20.24
N PRO A 169 1.62 4.99 -21.36
CA PRO A 169 2.85 4.21 -21.43
C PRO A 169 3.92 4.65 -20.42
N LEU A 170 4.01 5.97 -20.15
CA LEU A 170 4.93 6.47 -19.12
C LEU A 170 4.46 6.08 -17.71
N LEU A 171 3.16 6.16 -17.44
CA LEU A 171 2.62 5.75 -16.15
C LEU A 171 2.84 4.26 -15.89
N SER A 172 2.62 3.39 -16.88
CA SER A 172 2.86 1.95 -16.75
C SER A 172 4.35 1.62 -16.59
N PHE A 173 5.23 2.32 -17.32
CA PHE A 173 6.68 2.22 -17.14
C PHE A 173 7.07 2.56 -15.70
N LEU A 174 6.64 3.70 -15.17
CA LEU A 174 6.92 4.10 -13.78
C LEU A 174 6.30 3.13 -12.78
N TYR A 175 5.09 2.66 -13.04
CA TYR A 175 4.43 1.66 -12.19
C TYR A 175 5.30 0.40 -12.03
N MET A 176 5.86 -0.09 -13.13
CA MET A 176 6.76 -1.24 -13.14
C MET A 176 8.02 -1.01 -12.28
N GLN A 177 8.61 0.20 -12.31
CA GLN A 177 9.82 0.50 -11.55
C GLN A 177 9.55 0.67 -10.04
N PHE A 178 8.40 1.29 -9.68
CA PHE A 178 8.07 1.59 -8.30
C PHE A 178 7.34 0.44 -7.58
N HIS A 179 6.47 -0.31 -8.27
CA HIS A 179 5.66 -1.37 -7.65
C HIS A 179 5.14 -2.39 -8.66
N SER A 180 6.00 -3.24 -9.17
CA SER A 180 5.67 -4.19 -10.26
C SER A 180 4.59 -5.20 -9.87
N THR A 181 4.52 -5.64 -8.60
CA THR A 181 3.52 -6.60 -8.12
C THR A 181 2.07 -6.12 -8.28
N MET A 182 1.85 -4.82 -8.30
CA MET A 182 0.53 -4.22 -8.51
C MET A 182 0.26 -3.79 -9.97
N LEU A 183 1.22 -4.00 -10.88
CA LEU A 183 1.06 -3.66 -12.29
C LEU A 183 -0.17 -4.27 -12.97
N PRO A 184 -0.61 -5.52 -12.69
CA PRO A 184 -1.84 -6.05 -13.30
C PRO A 184 -3.07 -5.17 -13.06
N ILE A 185 -3.12 -4.46 -11.93
CA ILE A 185 -4.23 -3.56 -11.58
C ILE A 185 -4.32 -2.39 -12.57
N PHE A 186 -3.19 -1.88 -13.07
CA PHE A 186 -3.18 -0.86 -14.11
C PHE A 186 -3.98 -1.30 -15.35
N PHE A 187 -3.78 -2.51 -15.83
CA PHE A 187 -4.53 -3.03 -16.99
C PHE A 187 -5.99 -3.35 -16.66
N ILE A 188 -6.28 -3.77 -15.44
CA ILE A 188 -7.67 -4.00 -14.96
C ILE A 188 -8.48 -2.70 -15.01
N PHE A 189 -7.90 -1.54 -14.67
CA PHE A 189 -8.62 -0.26 -14.72
C PHE A 189 -8.89 0.26 -16.14
N MET A 190 -8.25 -0.27 -17.18
CA MET A 190 -8.62 -0.01 -18.56
C MET A 190 -9.89 -0.77 -18.99
N MET A 191 -10.20 -1.92 -18.36
CA MET A 191 -11.32 -2.79 -18.75
C MET A 191 -12.70 -2.11 -18.69
N PRO A 192 -13.07 -1.32 -17.65
CA PRO A 192 -14.33 -0.58 -17.63
C PRO A 192 -14.56 0.30 -18.86
N TYR A 193 -13.48 0.90 -19.39
CA TYR A 193 -13.55 1.76 -20.58
C TYR A 193 -13.62 0.95 -21.87
N LEU A 194 -13.03 -0.23 -21.94
CA LEU A 194 -13.14 -1.16 -23.05
C LEU A 194 -14.51 -1.82 -23.11
N CYS A 195 -15.07 -2.17 -21.94
CA CYS A 195 -16.38 -2.80 -21.82
C CYS A 195 -17.57 -1.80 -21.85
N ASP A 196 -17.32 -0.50 -22.02
CA ASP A 196 -18.38 0.53 -22.08
C ASP A 196 -19.07 0.51 -23.48
N PHE A 197 -19.91 -0.50 -23.70
CA PHE A 197 -20.56 -0.74 -24.99
C PHE A 197 -21.71 0.22 -25.25
N GLY A 198 -21.62 1.09 -26.26
CA GLY A 198 -22.63 2.12 -26.58
C GLY A 198 -24.00 1.59 -26.97
N TRP A 199 -24.12 0.31 -27.33
CA TRP A 199 -25.38 -0.38 -27.61
C TRP A 199 -26.10 -0.88 -26.36
N PHE A 200 -25.39 -1.00 -25.21
CA PHE A 200 -25.98 -1.53 -23.98
C PHE A 200 -26.89 -0.50 -23.31
N SER A 201 -28.13 -0.89 -23.04
CA SER A 201 -29.08 -0.09 -22.26
C SER A 201 -30.09 -1.04 -21.59
N ALA A 202 -29.83 -1.42 -20.33
CA ALA A 202 -30.69 -2.27 -19.54
C ALA A 202 -30.65 -1.87 -18.06
N LEU A 203 -31.71 -2.17 -17.31
CA LEU A 203 -31.79 -1.93 -15.85
C LEU A 203 -31.37 -0.52 -15.41
N GLY A 204 -31.61 0.47 -16.28
CA GLY A 204 -31.19 1.85 -16.04
C GLY A 204 -29.68 2.10 -16.15
N ILE A 205 -28.89 1.15 -16.64
CA ILE A 205 -27.48 1.31 -16.97
C ILE A 205 -27.37 1.57 -18.47
N LYS A 206 -26.51 2.49 -18.87
CA LYS A 206 -26.31 2.85 -20.28
C LYS A 206 -24.82 2.97 -20.61
N GLY A 207 -24.40 2.29 -21.67
CA GLY A 207 -23.08 2.43 -22.23
C GLY A 207 -22.91 3.72 -23.07
N CYS A 208 -21.67 4.15 -23.18
CA CYS A 208 -21.28 5.29 -24.00
C CYS A 208 -20.52 4.83 -25.26
N ARG A 209 -20.70 5.56 -26.36
CA ARG A 209 -20.01 5.30 -27.64
C ARG A 209 -18.58 5.86 -27.61
N THR A 210 -17.68 5.20 -26.90
CA THR A 210 -16.25 5.55 -26.91
C THR A 210 -15.51 4.68 -27.93
N ARG A 211 -14.58 5.26 -28.70
CA ARG A 211 -13.71 4.49 -29.61
C ARG A 211 -12.75 3.62 -28.79
N LYS A 212 -12.80 2.28 -28.99
CA LYS A 212 -12.03 1.32 -28.22
C LYS A 212 -10.60 1.14 -28.74
N LEU A 213 -10.43 1.23 -30.05
CA LEU A 213 -9.13 1.00 -30.69
C LEU A 213 -7.99 1.84 -30.11
N PRO A 214 -8.13 3.16 -29.86
CA PRO A 214 -7.06 3.91 -29.21
C PRO A 214 -6.70 3.38 -27.82
N ILE A 215 -7.69 2.97 -26.99
CA ILE A 215 -7.42 2.40 -25.67
C ILE A 215 -6.61 1.10 -25.80
N LEU A 216 -6.98 0.21 -26.74
CA LEU A 216 -6.25 -1.03 -27.01
C LEU A 216 -4.81 -0.76 -27.48
N VAL A 217 -4.61 0.20 -28.39
CA VAL A 217 -3.27 0.59 -28.83
C VAL A 217 -2.41 1.06 -27.68
N PHE A 218 -2.94 1.97 -26.82
CA PHE A 218 -2.20 2.47 -25.68
C PHE A 218 -2.02 1.42 -24.58
N MET A 219 -2.92 0.45 -24.45
CA MET A 219 -2.75 -0.71 -23.58
C MET A 219 -1.56 -1.57 -24.02
N VAL A 220 -1.45 -1.86 -25.32
CA VAL A 220 -0.30 -2.61 -25.88
C VAL A 220 1.00 -1.81 -25.71
N LEU A 221 0.99 -0.50 -26.03
CA LEU A 221 2.17 0.36 -25.80
C LEU A 221 2.58 0.39 -24.33
N SER A 222 1.60 0.48 -23.42
CA SER A 222 1.84 0.42 -21.98
C SER A 222 2.48 -0.91 -21.57
N MET A 223 2.03 -2.05 -22.14
CA MET A 223 2.63 -3.35 -21.87
C MET A 223 4.08 -3.42 -22.38
N ILE A 224 4.35 -2.89 -23.57
CA ILE A 224 5.71 -2.88 -24.12
C ILE A 224 6.66 -2.06 -23.24
N THR A 225 6.23 -0.90 -22.74
CA THR A 225 7.09 -0.06 -21.89
C THR A 225 7.46 -0.69 -20.56
N THR A 226 6.64 -1.62 -20.03
CA THR A 226 6.97 -2.34 -18.81
C THR A 226 8.12 -3.34 -18.94
N LEU A 227 8.47 -3.75 -20.18
CA LEU A 227 9.64 -4.59 -20.45
C LEU A 227 10.97 -3.85 -20.18
N ALA A 228 10.95 -2.51 -20.19
CA ALA A 228 12.11 -1.69 -19.86
C ALA A 228 12.32 -1.60 -18.34
N ASN A 229 12.65 -2.71 -17.71
CA ASN A 229 13.00 -2.86 -16.30
C ASN A 229 14.31 -3.66 -16.15
N PRO A 230 15.02 -3.62 -15.02
CA PRO A 230 16.33 -4.27 -14.87
C PRO A 230 16.36 -5.78 -15.15
N TYR A 231 15.23 -6.47 -14.96
CA TYR A 231 15.12 -7.92 -15.13
C TYR A 231 14.38 -8.32 -16.43
N GLY A 232 13.86 -7.34 -17.22
CA GLY A 232 13.13 -7.59 -18.45
C GLY A 232 11.92 -8.52 -18.23
N VAL A 233 11.83 -9.59 -19.01
CA VAL A 233 10.74 -10.57 -18.95
C VAL A 233 10.76 -11.38 -17.64
N ARG A 234 11.92 -11.55 -16.99
CA ARG A 234 12.05 -12.34 -15.75
C ARG A 234 11.18 -11.77 -14.62
N SER A 235 11.02 -10.44 -14.54
CA SER A 235 10.11 -9.82 -13.55
C SER A 235 8.68 -10.33 -13.67
N PHE A 236 8.20 -10.59 -14.89
CA PHE A 236 6.85 -11.13 -15.10
C PHE A 236 6.74 -12.59 -14.67
N VAL A 237 7.78 -13.39 -14.94
CA VAL A 237 7.83 -14.80 -14.51
C VAL A 237 7.82 -14.86 -12.98
N TYR A 238 8.65 -14.03 -12.33
CA TYR A 238 8.70 -13.94 -10.87
C TYR A 238 7.34 -13.54 -10.29
N LEU A 239 6.71 -12.51 -10.86
CA LEU A 239 5.37 -12.06 -10.47
C LEU A 239 4.31 -13.14 -10.60
N ILE A 240 4.28 -13.86 -11.73
CA ILE A 240 3.31 -14.93 -11.98
C ILE A 240 3.51 -16.06 -10.96
N ASN A 241 4.75 -16.45 -10.71
CA ASN A 241 5.07 -17.51 -9.75
C ASN A 241 4.67 -17.14 -8.32
N SER A 242 4.87 -15.87 -7.92
CA SER A 242 4.46 -15.39 -6.60
C SER A 242 2.94 -15.29 -6.41
N LEU A 243 2.17 -15.07 -7.49
CA LEU A 243 0.72 -14.99 -7.44
C LEU A 243 0.01 -16.36 -7.52
N ASN A 244 0.66 -17.38 -8.08
CA ASN A 244 0.07 -18.70 -8.28
C ASN A 244 0.11 -19.60 -7.03
N ASP A 245 0.76 -19.17 -5.95
CA ASP A 245 0.88 -19.95 -4.73
C ASP A 245 -0.27 -19.66 -3.75
N GLY A 246 -1.17 -20.64 -3.58
CA GLY A 246 -2.28 -20.54 -2.64
C GLY A 246 -1.86 -20.49 -1.16
N GLY A 247 -0.63 -20.91 -0.83
CA GLY A 247 -0.07 -20.84 0.51
C GLY A 247 0.11 -19.39 0.98
N LEU A 248 0.56 -18.51 0.09
CA LEU A 248 0.74 -17.08 0.37
C LEU A 248 -0.57 -16.42 0.84
N LEU A 249 -1.70 -16.79 0.25
CA LEU A 249 -3.02 -16.22 0.57
C LEU A 249 -3.49 -16.56 1.99
N SER A 250 -3.07 -17.69 2.54
CA SER A 250 -3.52 -18.16 3.87
C SER A 250 -2.71 -17.54 5.02
N THR A 251 -1.47 -17.13 4.77
CA THR A 251 -0.51 -16.74 5.81
C THR A 251 -0.43 -15.23 6.03
N ILE A 252 -0.72 -14.40 5.01
CA ILE A 252 -0.59 -12.96 5.08
C ILE A 252 -1.92 -12.29 5.41
N ASN A 253 -1.99 -11.61 6.56
CA ASN A 253 -3.20 -10.91 7.03
C ASN A 253 -3.79 -9.92 6.02
N GLU A 254 -2.99 -9.27 5.20
CA GLU A 254 -3.43 -8.28 4.21
C GLU A 254 -4.07 -8.92 2.97
N VAL A 255 -3.72 -10.15 2.67
CA VAL A 255 -4.20 -10.89 1.49
C VAL A 255 -5.41 -11.77 1.82
N LYS A 256 -5.69 -11.97 3.11
CA LYS A 256 -6.89 -12.71 3.53
C LYS A 256 -8.17 -12.03 3.01
N ARG A 257 -9.22 -12.82 2.86
CA ARG A 257 -10.55 -12.32 2.48
C ARG A 257 -11.04 -11.28 3.47
N SER A 258 -11.60 -10.17 2.95
CA SER A 258 -12.17 -9.12 3.79
C SER A 258 -13.43 -9.60 4.51
N GLY A 259 -13.48 -9.39 5.82
CA GLY A 259 -14.72 -9.43 6.57
C GLY A 259 -15.53 -8.14 6.38
N TRP A 260 -16.81 -8.15 6.73
CA TRP A 260 -17.64 -6.95 6.66
C TRP A 260 -17.10 -5.81 7.53
N GLY A 261 -16.45 -6.12 8.66
CA GLY A 261 -15.79 -5.13 9.52
C GLY A 261 -14.67 -4.38 8.79
N ASP A 262 -13.85 -5.09 8.00
CA ASP A 262 -12.76 -4.50 7.24
C ASP A 262 -13.31 -3.54 6.16
N ILE A 263 -14.39 -3.95 5.46
CA ILE A 263 -15.01 -3.16 4.40
C ILE A 263 -15.68 -1.91 4.98
N PHE A 264 -16.47 -2.04 6.05
CA PHE A 264 -17.16 -0.90 6.65
C PHE A 264 -16.19 0.07 7.34
N GLY A 265 -15.13 -0.44 7.97
CA GLY A 265 -14.11 0.38 8.62
C GLY A 265 -13.37 1.30 7.66
N CYS A 266 -13.07 0.83 6.46
CA CYS A 266 -12.30 1.58 5.46
C CYS A 266 -13.19 2.28 4.41
N SER A 267 -14.28 1.62 3.99
CA SER A 267 -15.09 2.00 2.84
C SER A 267 -16.53 2.40 3.19
N GLY A 268 -16.88 2.42 4.47
CA GLY A 268 -18.22 2.72 4.96
C GLY A 268 -18.86 3.97 4.35
N PRO A 269 -18.18 5.13 4.27
CA PRO A 269 -18.72 6.33 3.66
C PRO A 269 -19.08 6.15 2.18
N VAL A 270 -18.27 5.41 1.41
CA VAL A 270 -18.54 5.10 0.01
C VAL A 270 -19.81 4.26 -0.10
N LEU A 271 -19.93 3.20 0.71
CA LEU A 271 -21.10 2.33 0.72
C LEU A 271 -22.37 3.08 1.09
N VAL A 272 -22.33 3.96 2.11
CA VAL A 272 -23.47 4.78 2.52
C VAL A 272 -23.94 5.68 1.36
N ILE A 273 -23.02 6.35 0.67
CA ILE A 273 -23.36 7.19 -0.48
C ILE A 273 -23.97 6.35 -1.60
N GLN A 274 -23.41 5.16 -1.88
CA GLN A 274 -23.96 4.25 -2.90
C GLN A 274 -25.39 3.81 -2.57
N VAL A 275 -25.68 3.45 -1.32
CA VAL A 275 -27.03 3.07 -0.87
C VAL A 275 -28.00 4.22 -1.03
N ILE A 276 -27.63 5.43 -0.59
CA ILE A 276 -28.46 6.64 -0.73
C ILE A 276 -28.71 6.92 -2.21
N TYR A 277 -27.70 6.78 -3.08
CA TYR A 277 -27.83 6.99 -4.50
C TYR A 277 -28.80 5.99 -5.13
N VAL A 278 -28.69 4.70 -4.85
CA VAL A 278 -29.61 3.66 -5.36
C VAL A 278 -31.04 3.97 -4.97
N ILE A 279 -31.30 4.35 -3.70
CA ILE A 279 -32.64 4.72 -3.22
C ILE A 279 -33.18 5.95 -3.97
N THR A 280 -32.38 7.00 -4.08
CA THR A 280 -32.81 8.26 -4.74
C THR A 280 -32.94 8.11 -6.24
N ARG A 281 -32.20 7.21 -6.87
CA ARG A 281 -32.25 6.92 -8.29
C ARG A 281 -33.57 6.27 -8.72
N LEU A 282 -34.14 5.39 -7.88
CA LEU A 282 -35.45 4.79 -8.17
C LEU A 282 -36.50 5.84 -8.48
N SER A 283 -36.36 7.07 -7.93
CA SER A 283 -37.26 8.20 -8.18
C SER A 283 -36.86 9.10 -9.36
N ARG A 284 -35.60 9.09 -9.83
CA ARG A 284 -35.07 10.08 -10.80
C ARG A 284 -34.97 9.60 -12.25
N ARG A 285 -35.16 8.31 -12.56
CA ARG A 285 -35.05 7.71 -13.91
C ARG A 285 -33.72 8.01 -14.63
N GLU A 286 -32.66 8.36 -13.91
CA GLU A 286 -31.37 8.69 -14.48
C GLU A 286 -30.60 7.42 -14.89
N LYS A 287 -29.86 7.46 -16.01
CA LYS A 287 -29.12 6.31 -16.50
C LYS A 287 -27.69 6.34 -15.93
N PHE A 288 -27.27 5.24 -15.29
CA PHE A 288 -25.93 5.06 -14.74
C PHE A 288 -24.95 4.65 -15.84
N PRO A 289 -23.76 5.27 -15.98
CA PRO A 289 -22.79 4.89 -17.00
C PRO A 289 -22.27 3.46 -16.80
N LEU A 290 -22.26 2.67 -17.87
CA LEU A 290 -21.83 1.26 -17.81
C LEU A 290 -20.39 1.11 -17.31
N ARG A 291 -19.45 1.99 -17.73
CA ARG A 291 -18.08 1.98 -17.25
C ARG A 291 -17.97 2.22 -15.74
N TYR A 292 -18.83 3.07 -15.17
CA TYR A 292 -18.85 3.30 -13.71
C TYR A 292 -19.42 2.10 -12.96
N PHE A 293 -20.41 1.43 -13.56
CA PHE A 293 -20.95 0.20 -13.02
C PHE A 293 -19.84 -0.89 -12.93
N PHE A 294 -19.11 -1.12 -14.02
CA PHE A 294 -18.01 -2.08 -14.00
C PHE A 294 -16.89 -1.69 -13.04
N MET A 295 -16.55 -0.40 -12.97
CA MET A 295 -15.54 0.10 -12.04
C MET A 295 -15.95 -0.12 -10.58
N LEU A 296 -17.20 0.20 -10.25
CA LEU A 296 -17.72 0.03 -8.88
C LEU A 296 -17.82 -1.45 -8.49
N CYS A 297 -18.45 -2.27 -9.32
CA CYS A 297 -18.61 -3.70 -9.07
C CYS A 297 -17.26 -4.43 -9.05
N GLY A 298 -16.36 -4.10 -9.97
CA GLY A 298 -15.03 -4.71 -10.05
C GLY A 298 -14.19 -4.39 -8.82
N THR A 299 -14.13 -3.12 -8.40
CA THR A 299 -13.35 -2.74 -7.22
C THR A 299 -13.99 -3.24 -5.92
N PHE A 300 -15.31 -3.34 -5.85
CA PHE A 300 -16.00 -3.97 -4.72
C PHE A 300 -15.70 -5.48 -4.64
N ALA A 301 -15.73 -6.19 -5.77
CA ALA A 301 -15.33 -7.59 -5.81
C ALA A 301 -13.86 -7.79 -5.39
N MET A 302 -12.96 -6.90 -5.83
CA MET A 302 -11.56 -6.91 -5.39
C MET A 302 -11.45 -6.66 -3.87
N ALA A 303 -12.25 -5.74 -3.33
CA ALA A 303 -12.29 -5.46 -1.89
C ALA A 303 -12.76 -6.67 -1.07
N LEU A 304 -13.76 -7.42 -1.56
CA LEU A 304 -14.19 -8.67 -0.93
C LEU A 304 -13.11 -9.77 -0.97
N TYR A 305 -12.32 -9.79 -2.05
CA TYR A 305 -11.29 -10.79 -2.26
C TYR A 305 -10.11 -10.65 -1.29
N ALA A 306 -9.64 -9.40 -1.02
CA ALA A 306 -8.51 -9.16 -0.12
C ALA A 306 -8.61 -7.80 0.58
N VAL A 307 -8.24 -7.78 1.88
CA VAL A 307 -8.31 -6.56 2.73
C VAL A 307 -7.58 -5.38 2.11
N ARG A 308 -6.39 -5.59 1.57
CA ARG A 308 -5.59 -4.52 0.93
C ARG A 308 -6.26 -3.88 -0.28
N ASN A 309 -7.17 -4.59 -0.95
CA ASN A 309 -7.86 -4.09 -2.13
C ASN A 309 -8.99 -3.10 -1.82
N ASN A 310 -9.38 -2.96 -0.55
CA ASN A 310 -10.34 -1.94 -0.12
C ASN A 310 -9.88 -0.52 -0.50
N ALA A 311 -8.56 -0.28 -0.59
CA ALA A 311 -8.00 0.97 -1.07
C ALA A 311 -8.53 1.37 -2.45
N PHE A 312 -8.60 0.42 -3.38
CA PHE A 312 -9.09 0.66 -4.74
C PHE A 312 -10.58 0.97 -4.76
N PHE A 313 -11.35 0.30 -3.91
CA PHE A 313 -12.79 0.58 -3.77
C PHE A 313 -13.04 1.96 -3.17
N VAL A 314 -12.28 2.41 -2.17
CA VAL A 314 -12.38 3.78 -1.63
C VAL A 314 -12.08 4.81 -2.70
N LEU A 315 -11.00 4.64 -3.46
CA LEU A 315 -10.59 5.59 -4.49
C LEU A 315 -11.57 5.63 -5.65
N MET A 316 -11.90 4.49 -6.24
CA MET A 316 -12.77 4.45 -7.42
C MET A 316 -14.24 4.69 -7.05
N GLY A 317 -14.71 4.09 -5.98
CA GLY A 317 -16.06 4.34 -5.46
C GLY A 317 -16.25 5.79 -5.05
N GLY A 318 -15.24 6.43 -4.46
CA GLY A 318 -15.25 7.86 -4.14
C GLY A 318 -15.37 8.75 -5.39
N LEU A 319 -14.63 8.45 -6.48
CA LEU A 319 -14.80 9.18 -7.75
C LEU A 319 -16.23 9.05 -8.30
N ILE A 320 -16.83 7.86 -8.17
CA ILE A 320 -18.20 7.61 -8.60
C ILE A 320 -19.18 8.35 -7.68
N CYS A 321 -18.95 8.37 -6.36
CA CYS A 321 -19.73 9.19 -5.42
C CYS A 321 -19.73 10.68 -5.81
N ALA A 322 -18.60 11.21 -6.27
CA ALA A 322 -18.54 12.59 -6.76
C ALA A 322 -19.40 12.80 -8.01
N TRP A 323 -19.47 11.81 -8.91
CA TRP A 323 -20.39 11.85 -10.06
C TRP A 323 -21.86 11.78 -9.61
N GLU A 324 -22.19 10.95 -8.64
CA GLU A 324 -23.55 10.81 -8.11
C GLU A 324 -24.04 12.10 -7.44
N LEU A 325 -23.15 12.77 -6.73
CA LEU A 325 -23.41 14.02 -6.03
C LEU A 325 -23.29 15.26 -6.93
N ARG A 326 -23.11 15.12 -8.27
CA ARG A 326 -22.91 16.26 -9.18
C ARG A 326 -24.01 17.29 -9.21
N PHE A 327 -25.24 16.89 -8.88
CA PHE A 327 -26.40 17.78 -8.77
C PHE A 327 -26.71 18.18 -7.33
N PHE A 328 -25.87 17.77 -6.40
CA PHE A 328 -26.07 18.09 -5.00
C PHE A 328 -25.74 19.56 -4.74
N SER A 329 -26.74 20.32 -4.34
CA SER A 329 -26.58 21.71 -3.92
C SER A 329 -27.05 21.86 -2.49
N LEU A 330 -26.16 22.18 -1.57
CA LEU A 330 -26.56 22.57 -0.21
C LEU A 330 -26.88 24.06 -0.17
N ARG A 331 -27.87 24.44 0.66
CA ARG A 331 -28.14 25.85 0.95
C ARG A 331 -26.87 26.52 1.45
N TYR A 332 -26.56 27.70 0.95
CA TYR A 332 -25.32 28.44 1.22
C TYR A 332 -24.99 28.53 2.73
N GLY A 333 -26.01 28.82 3.59
CA GLY A 333 -25.80 28.89 5.04
C GLY A 333 -25.40 27.56 5.70
N PHE A 334 -25.95 26.43 5.23
CA PHE A 334 -25.60 25.11 5.74
C PHE A 334 -24.20 24.67 5.33
N MET A 335 -23.77 25.02 4.11
CA MET A 335 -22.38 24.79 3.67
C MET A 335 -21.39 25.63 4.47
N ALA A 336 -21.72 26.88 4.78
CA ALA A 336 -20.88 27.73 5.62
C ALA A 336 -20.74 27.17 7.05
N LEU A 337 -21.83 26.62 7.61
CA LEU A 337 -21.81 25.97 8.92
C LEU A 337 -20.99 24.68 8.91
N LEU A 338 -21.17 23.79 7.92
CA LEU A 338 -20.40 22.57 7.75
C LEU A 338 -18.88 22.86 7.64
N LYS A 339 -18.50 23.88 6.89
CA LYS A 339 -17.11 24.31 6.75
C LYS A 339 -16.51 24.80 8.08
N LYS A 340 -17.28 25.54 8.87
CA LYS A 340 -16.86 26.01 10.21
C LYS A 340 -16.71 24.84 11.19
N LEU A 341 -17.68 23.93 11.22
CA LEU A 341 -17.62 22.74 12.06
C LEU A 341 -16.45 21.84 11.68
N ALA A 342 -16.23 21.60 10.39
CA ALA A 342 -15.10 20.83 9.90
C ALA A 342 -13.77 21.47 10.31
N ALA A 343 -13.64 22.80 10.21
CA ALA A 343 -12.43 23.50 10.64
C ALA A 343 -12.15 23.35 12.15
N VAL A 344 -13.20 23.48 12.98
CA VAL A 344 -13.08 23.29 14.45
C VAL A 344 -12.73 21.85 14.77
N VAL A 345 -13.44 20.87 14.19
CA VAL A 345 -13.14 19.44 14.36
C VAL A 345 -11.71 19.13 13.91
N THR A 346 -11.27 19.70 12.79
CA THR A 346 -9.91 19.54 12.28
C THR A 346 -8.86 19.97 13.30
N VAL A 347 -9.02 21.17 13.87
CA VAL A 347 -8.07 21.69 14.89
C VAL A 347 -8.08 20.83 16.15
N VAL A 348 -9.26 20.43 16.63
CA VAL A 348 -9.40 19.58 17.84
C VAL A 348 -8.75 18.21 17.61
N VAL A 349 -9.04 17.58 16.47
CA VAL A 349 -8.45 16.27 16.11
C VAL A 349 -6.95 16.40 15.90
N ALA A 350 -6.43 17.50 15.31
CA ALA A 350 -5.00 17.76 15.17
C ALA A 350 -4.27 17.76 16.52
N ILE A 351 -4.87 18.38 17.51
CA ILE A 351 -4.30 18.47 18.85
C ILE A 351 -4.32 17.08 19.56
N ILE A 352 -5.34 16.26 19.26
CA ILE A 352 -5.55 14.97 19.97
C ILE A 352 -4.77 13.81 19.29
N ILE A 353 -4.67 13.81 17.96
CA ILE A 353 -4.19 12.65 17.18
C ILE A 353 -2.81 12.90 16.56
N CYS A 354 -2.19 14.08 16.73
CA CYS A 354 -0.87 14.30 16.16
C CYS A 354 0.08 13.18 16.65
N PRO A 355 0.30 12.10 15.87
CA PRO A 355 1.27 11.09 16.28
C PRO A 355 2.62 11.80 16.27
N GLY A 356 3.25 11.87 17.42
CA GLY A 356 4.63 12.30 17.45
C GLY A 356 5.47 11.34 16.61
N PRO A 357 6.55 11.79 15.95
CA PRO A 357 7.44 10.91 15.19
C PRO A 357 8.07 9.80 16.02
N TYR A 358 7.93 9.84 17.32
CA TYR A 358 8.32 8.76 18.26
C TYR A 358 7.52 7.47 18.08
N ASP A 359 6.29 7.51 17.55
CA ASP A 359 5.52 6.30 17.26
C ASP A 359 5.99 5.57 15.99
N ILE A 360 6.86 6.19 15.20
CA ILE A 360 7.36 5.65 13.94
C ILE A 360 8.15 4.35 14.15
N MET A 361 8.94 4.27 15.22
CA MET A 361 9.75 3.06 15.51
C MET A 361 9.01 2.00 16.34
N ARG A 362 7.90 2.34 17.00
CA ARG A 362 7.18 1.42 17.90
C ARG A 362 6.48 0.25 17.18
N SER A 363 6.36 0.30 15.87
CA SER A 363 5.74 -0.75 15.06
C SER A 363 6.72 -1.80 14.53
N THR A 364 8.02 -1.62 14.76
CA THR A 364 9.04 -2.60 14.39
C THR A 364 9.22 -3.60 15.53
N TYR A 365 9.00 -4.87 15.24
CA TYR A 365 9.17 -5.93 16.23
C TYR A 365 10.66 -6.10 16.60
N ALA A 366 10.91 -6.43 17.84
CA ALA A 366 12.24 -6.76 18.37
C ALA A 366 13.34 -5.70 18.19
N TRP A 367 13.03 -4.48 17.74
CA TRP A 367 14.07 -3.48 17.41
C TRP A 367 14.97 -3.13 18.58
N LYS A 368 14.43 -3.02 19.82
CA LYS A 368 15.23 -2.69 20.99
C LYS A 368 16.24 -3.79 21.35
N VAL A 369 15.80 -5.04 21.37
CA VAL A 369 16.71 -6.16 21.68
C VAL A 369 17.75 -6.36 20.60
N ILE A 370 17.42 -6.07 19.33
CA ILE A 370 18.37 -6.11 18.22
C ILE A 370 19.41 -5.00 18.37
N ASP A 371 19.02 -3.78 18.76
CA ASP A 371 19.95 -2.68 19.03
C ASP A 371 20.85 -2.98 20.23
N ASP A 372 20.27 -3.50 21.32
CA ASP A 372 21.05 -3.93 22.50
C ASP A 372 22.04 -5.02 22.15
N PHE A 373 21.62 -6.02 21.36
CA PHE A 373 22.49 -7.08 20.89
C PHE A 373 23.61 -6.56 19.98
N ALA A 374 23.31 -5.68 19.03
CA ALA A 374 24.30 -5.09 18.13
C ALA A 374 25.33 -4.23 18.89
N ALA A 375 24.93 -3.58 19.98
CA ALA A 375 25.85 -2.83 20.85
C ALA A 375 26.84 -3.74 21.59
N ILE A 376 26.42 -4.93 21.98
CA ILE A 376 27.26 -5.95 22.64
C ILE A 376 28.11 -6.71 21.62
N HIS A 377 27.54 -6.97 20.43
CA HIS A 377 28.14 -7.82 19.40
C HIS A 377 28.29 -7.04 18.07
N PRO A 378 29.40 -6.30 17.89
CA PRO A 378 29.59 -5.45 16.71
C PRO A 378 29.86 -6.23 15.40
N ASP A 379 30.21 -7.52 15.48
CA ASP A 379 30.35 -8.37 14.30
C ASP A 379 28.98 -8.73 13.74
N THR A 380 28.74 -8.39 12.48
CA THR A 380 27.47 -8.64 11.79
C THR A 380 27.48 -9.88 10.90
N ASP A 381 28.65 -10.54 10.72
CA ASP A 381 28.72 -11.78 9.93
C ASP A 381 28.31 -13.00 10.79
N VAL A 382 27.10 -12.96 11.31
CA VAL A 382 26.50 -14.02 12.12
C VAL A 382 25.20 -14.52 11.49
N ARG A 383 24.93 -15.81 11.68
CA ARG A 383 23.71 -16.49 11.25
C ARG A 383 22.70 -16.45 12.40
N MET A 384 21.62 -15.73 12.21
CA MET A 384 20.60 -15.51 13.26
C MET A 384 19.28 -16.17 12.91
N TYR A 385 18.78 -17.03 13.80
CA TYR A 385 17.37 -17.41 13.72
C TYR A 385 16.51 -16.19 14.05
N THR A 386 15.57 -15.88 13.17
CA THR A 386 14.54 -14.85 13.35
C THR A 386 13.20 -15.44 12.95
N ASP A 387 12.13 -14.98 13.58
CA ASP A 387 10.79 -15.24 13.04
C ASP A 387 10.50 -14.36 11.82
N PHE A 388 9.34 -14.60 11.21
CA PHE A 388 8.88 -13.87 10.02
C PHE A 388 8.76 -12.35 10.24
N ASN A 389 8.51 -11.90 11.47
CA ASN A 389 8.27 -10.49 11.77
C ASN A 389 9.53 -9.71 12.16
N CYS A 390 10.57 -10.39 12.66
CA CYS A 390 11.73 -9.72 13.25
C CYS A 390 12.91 -9.56 12.28
N GLY A 391 13.01 -10.38 11.22
CA GLY A 391 14.22 -10.48 10.40
C GLY A 391 14.61 -9.21 9.67
N SER A 392 13.67 -8.44 9.15
CA SER A 392 13.98 -7.29 8.29
C SER A 392 14.78 -6.18 8.98
N TYR A 393 14.53 -5.92 10.28
CA TYR A 393 15.33 -4.96 11.04
C TYR A 393 16.72 -5.52 11.36
N ALA A 394 16.81 -6.80 11.72
CA ALA A 394 18.09 -7.46 11.93
C ALA A 394 18.96 -7.47 10.66
N GLU A 395 18.37 -7.71 9.49
CA GLU A 395 19.06 -7.58 8.19
C GLU A 395 19.50 -6.14 7.88
N TRP A 396 18.71 -5.15 8.28
CA TRP A 396 19.10 -3.74 8.14
C TRP A 396 20.35 -3.43 8.98
N ILE A 397 20.45 -3.98 10.20
CA ILE A 397 21.65 -3.85 11.05
C ILE A 397 22.84 -4.59 10.42
N GLY A 398 22.61 -5.69 9.68
CA GLY A 398 23.63 -6.43 8.94
C GLY A 398 23.68 -7.92 9.23
N PHE A 399 22.83 -8.45 10.09
CA PHE A 399 22.80 -9.87 10.42
C PHE A 399 22.19 -10.70 9.28
N ARG A 400 22.63 -11.94 9.09
CA ARG A 400 22.01 -12.90 8.15
C ARG A 400 20.89 -13.64 8.85
N CYS A 401 19.66 -13.36 8.43
CA CYS A 401 18.45 -13.84 9.11
C CYS A 401 17.90 -15.13 8.51
N TYR A 402 17.22 -15.94 9.32
CA TYR A 402 16.52 -17.13 8.85
C TYR A 402 15.25 -16.78 8.09
N ALA A 403 14.46 -15.83 8.59
CA ALA A 403 13.21 -15.42 8.00
C ALA A 403 13.02 -13.91 8.08
N ASP A 404 12.25 -13.36 7.14
CA ASP A 404 11.80 -11.98 7.06
C ASP A 404 10.41 -11.90 6.39
N PRO A 405 9.74 -10.71 6.36
CA PRO A 405 8.39 -10.58 5.82
C PRO A 405 8.23 -10.77 4.30
N ARG A 406 9.29 -11.06 3.55
CA ARG A 406 9.24 -11.30 2.09
C ARG A 406 8.80 -12.74 1.78
N ALA A 407 7.55 -13.07 2.11
CA ALA A 407 7.04 -14.44 1.97
C ALA A 407 7.28 -15.06 0.59
N GLU A 408 7.23 -14.25 -0.48
CA GLU A 408 7.43 -14.71 -1.86
C GLU A 408 8.80 -15.35 -2.12
N VAL A 409 9.85 -14.89 -1.44
CA VAL A 409 11.21 -15.44 -1.59
C VAL A 409 11.30 -16.88 -1.09
N PHE A 410 10.51 -17.20 -0.07
CA PHE A 410 10.53 -18.51 0.61
C PHE A 410 9.60 -19.53 -0.06
N LEU A 411 8.79 -19.13 -1.05
CA LEU A 411 7.91 -20.05 -1.78
C LEU A 411 8.67 -20.94 -2.75
N LYS A 412 8.38 -22.23 -2.74
CA LYS A 412 8.94 -23.18 -3.70
C LYS A 412 8.67 -22.82 -5.15
N SER A 413 7.50 -22.24 -5.45
CA SER A 413 7.11 -21.78 -6.80
C SER A 413 8.01 -20.66 -7.32
N VAL A 414 8.60 -19.86 -6.43
CA VAL A 414 9.47 -18.73 -6.75
C VAL A 414 10.95 -19.13 -6.71
N ASN A 415 11.38 -19.77 -5.63
CA ASN A 415 12.80 -20.11 -5.40
C ASN A 415 13.27 -21.36 -6.16
N GLY A 416 12.35 -22.21 -6.62
CA GLY A 416 12.64 -23.43 -7.37
C GLY A 416 13.29 -24.56 -6.56
N LYS A 417 13.37 -24.44 -5.24
CA LYS A 417 14.04 -25.39 -4.33
C LYS A 417 13.05 -26.00 -3.34
N GLU A 418 13.11 -25.58 -2.08
CA GLU A 418 12.28 -26.08 -0.98
C GLU A 418 11.15 -25.10 -0.67
N ASP A 419 10.09 -25.59 -0.01
CA ASP A 419 9.05 -24.73 0.56
C ASP A 419 9.51 -24.22 1.94
N ILE A 420 10.40 -23.22 1.90
CA ILE A 420 10.96 -22.61 3.09
C ILE A 420 9.89 -21.87 3.89
N LEU A 421 8.86 -21.32 3.22
CA LEU A 421 7.76 -20.65 3.91
C LEU A 421 7.00 -21.59 4.83
N ALA A 422 6.72 -22.82 4.38
CA ALA A 422 6.10 -23.85 5.22
C ALA A 422 7.01 -24.20 6.42
N GLU A 423 8.33 -24.35 6.19
CA GLU A 423 9.29 -24.61 7.25
C GLU A 423 9.32 -23.48 8.29
N ILE A 424 9.31 -22.22 7.85
CA ILE A 424 9.24 -21.06 8.76
C ILE A 424 7.98 -21.12 9.62
N TRP A 425 6.82 -21.42 9.04
CA TRP A 425 5.56 -21.56 9.80
C TRP A 425 5.62 -22.73 10.79
N ASP A 426 6.12 -23.87 10.38
CA ASP A 426 6.30 -25.04 11.22
C ASP A 426 7.28 -24.76 12.37
N SER A 427 8.34 -23.99 12.12
CA SER A 427 9.29 -23.58 13.17
C SER A 427 8.64 -22.64 14.19
N MET A 428 7.87 -21.64 13.76
CA MET A 428 7.17 -20.69 14.64
C MET A 428 6.11 -21.40 15.53
N HIS A 429 5.49 -22.45 15.02
CA HIS A 429 4.52 -23.28 15.76
C HIS A 429 5.16 -24.46 16.49
N SER A 430 6.51 -24.56 16.49
CA SER A 430 7.27 -25.62 17.15
C SER A 430 6.93 -27.04 16.65
N VAL A 431 6.51 -27.17 15.40
CA VAL A 431 6.35 -28.45 14.72
C VAL A 431 7.74 -29.03 14.39
N ILE A 432 8.67 -28.15 13.96
CA ILE A 432 10.07 -28.50 13.76
C ILE A 432 10.87 -28.14 15.02
N GLY A 433 11.71 -29.04 15.48
CA GLY A 433 12.46 -28.88 16.72
C GLY A 433 13.70 -28.00 16.57
N VAL A 434 14.08 -27.30 17.64
CA VAL A 434 15.28 -26.45 17.72
C VAL A 434 16.54 -27.19 17.25
N THR A 435 16.70 -28.49 17.62
CA THR A 435 17.88 -29.28 17.25
C THR A 435 17.97 -29.53 15.74
N GLU A 436 16.84 -29.76 15.08
CA GLU A 436 16.76 -29.98 13.64
C GLU A 436 17.15 -28.72 12.87
N LEU A 437 16.55 -27.57 13.21
CA LEU A 437 16.88 -26.28 12.63
C LEU A 437 18.34 -25.89 12.88
N GLN A 438 18.85 -26.13 14.10
CA GLN A 438 20.25 -25.87 14.42
C GLN A 438 21.19 -26.74 13.60
N THR A 439 20.84 -27.99 13.37
CA THR A 439 21.66 -28.90 12.54
C THR A 439 21.66 -28.50 11.07
N LYS A 440 20.51 -28.03 10.57
CA LYS A 440 20.34 -27.64 9.16
C LYS A 440 21.02 -26.31 8.84
N TYR A 441 20.87 -25.31 9.70
CA TYR A 441 21.27 -23.94 9.41
C TYR A 441 22.49 -23.44 10.18
N ALA A 442 22.90 -24.12 11.25
CA ALA A 442 24.03 -23.75 12.10
C ALA A 442 23.97 -22.28 12.55
N PHE A 443 22.89 -21.90 13.21
CA PHE A 443 22.73 -20.53 13.74
C PHE A 443 23.73 -20.26 14.87
N ASP A 444 24.32 -19.09 14.86
CA ASP A 444 25.15 -18.59 15.97
C ASP A 444 24.27 -18.05 17.10
N TYR A 445 23.16 -17.39 16.73
CA TYR A 445 22.21 -16.77 17.65
C TYR A 445 20.76 -17.05 17.28
N TRP A 446 19.90 -17.02 18.30
CA TRP A 446 18.45 -17.22 18.18
C TRP A 446 17.71 -16.02 18.78
N LEU A 447 17.01 -15.26 17.95
CA LEU A 447 16.11 -14.19 18.36
C LEU A 447 14.69 -14.75 18.40
N VAL A 448 14.09 -14.76 19.60
CA VAL A 448 12.76 -15.34 19.83
C VAL A 448 11.90 -14.44 20.72
N GLU A 449 10.60 -14.53 20.57
CA GLU A 449 9.64 -13.84 21.43
C GLU A 449 9.55 -14.57 22.78
N MET A 450 9.51 -13.81 23.88
CA MET A 450 9.42 -14.32 25.25
C MET A 450 8.14 -15.13 25.46
N ASP A 451 8.23 -16.14 26.32
CA ASP A 451 7.11 -16.99 26.75
C ASP A 451 6.50 -17.88 25.66
N TYR A 452 6.98 -17.81 24.42
CA TYR A 452 6.63 -18.76 23.36
C TYR A 452 7.35 -20.11 23.55
N THR A 453 6.88 -21.11 22.81
CA THR A 453 7.41 -22.49 22.95
C THR A 453 8.88 -22.59 22.63
N LEU A 454 9.37 -21.85 21.61
CA LEU A 454 10.78 -21.80 21.25
C LEU A 454 11.64 -21.21 22.37
N ASP A 455 11.24 -20.10 22.97
CA ASP A 455 11.93 -19.47 24.10
C ASP A 455 12.09 -20.45 25.27
N ARG A 456 11.03 -21.17 25.64
CA ARG A 456 11.08 -22.20 26.70
C ARG A 456 12.00 -23.36 26.35
N GLN A 457 12.01 -23.80 25.09
CA GLN A 457 12.90 -24.86 24.61
C GLN A 457 14.36 -24.45 24.66
N LEU A 458 14.68 -23.21 24.28
CA LEU A 458 16.04 -22.66 24.32
C LEU A 458 16.50 -22.51 25.78
N GLY A 459 15.72 -21.84 26.62
CA GLY A 459 16.04 -21.58 28.01
C GLY A 459 16.19 -22.85 28.89
N SER A 460 15.59 -23.98 28.46
CA SER A 460 15.72 -25.26 29.17
C SER A 460 16.98 -26.09 28.80
N ARG A 461 17.76 -25.68 27.80
CA ARG A 461 18.89 -26.45 27.25
C ARG A 461 20.21 -25.77 27.55
N GLN A 462 21.16 -26.50 28.13
CA GLN A 462 22.48 -25.99 28.50
C GLN A 462 23.34 -25.53 27.30
N MET A 463 22.96 -25.93 26.07
CA MET A 463 23.68 -25.53 24.85
C MET A 463 23.29 -24.13 24.37
N PHE A 464 22.39 -23.41 25.07
CA PHE A 464 22.00 -22.06 24.76
C PHE A 464 22.22 -21.14 25.95
N GLU A 465 22.89 -20.04 25.73
CA GLU A 465 23.15 -18.99 26.71
C GLU A 465 22.34 -17.73 26.37
N LEU A 466 21.59 -17.22 27.35
CA LEU A 466 20.87 -15.94 27.19
C LEU A 466 21.88 -14.79 27.18
N ILE A 467 21.91 -14.01 26.11
CA ILE A 467 22.82 -12.88 25.94
C ILE A 467 22.17 -11.56 26.33
N CYS A 468 20.97 -11.29 25.83
CA CYS A 468 20.20 -10.09 26.18
C CYS A 468 18.69 -10.33 26.04
N GLU A 469 17.92 -9.50 26.74
CA GLU A 469 16.47 -9.49 26.64
C GLU A 469 15.94 -8.05 26.72
N ASN A 470 14.98 -7.70 25.90
CA ASN A 470 14.31 -6.42 25.91
C ASN A 470 12.96 -6.50 25.15
N ASP A 471 11.98 -5.72 25.59
CA ASP A 471 10.70 -5.46 24.93
C ASP A 471 9.96 -6.73 24.46
N GLY A 472 10.00 -7.80 25.28
CA GLY A 472 9.30 -9.04 24.98
C GLY A 472 10.07 -10.02 24.11
N TYR A 473 11.37 -9.78 23.85
CA TYR A 473 12.23 -10.64 23.02
C TYR A 473 13.52 -11.01 23.76
N ARG A 474 14.09 -12.16 23.35
CA ARG A 474 15.35 -12.69 23.87
C ARG A 474 16.28 -13.09 22.75
N VAL A 475 17.59 -12.90 22.96
CA VAL A 475 18.66 -13.40 22.10
C VAL A 475 19.46 -14.44 22.87
N TYR A 476 19.47 -15.66 22.32
CA TYR A 476 20.27 -16.76 22.84
C TYR A 476 21.46 -17.04 21.93
N LYS A 477 22.63 -17.31 22.49
CA LYS A 477 23.82 -17.80 21.79
C LYS A 477 23.85 -19.32 21.81
N PHE A 478 24.13 -19.93 20.68
CA PHE A 478 24.39 -21.35 20.61
C PHE A 478 25.83 -21.66 21.10
N LEU A 479 25.96 -22.58 22.05
CA LEU A 479 27.24 -23.08 22.55
C LEU A 479 27.43 -24.49 22.00
N PRO A 480 28.32 -24.70 21.01
CA PRO A 480 28.63 -26.07 20.57
C PRO A 480 29.22 -26.85 21.74
N SER A 481 28.71 -28.06 21.97
CA SER A 481 29.32 -28.96 22.96
C SER A 481 30.79 -29.19 22.59
N GLU A 482 31.72 -28.88 23.48
CA GLU A 482 33.10 -29.28 23.33
C GLU A 482 33.12 -30.80 23.11
N LYS A 483 33.66 -31.23 21.96
CA LYS A 483 33.87 -32.65 21.65
C LYS A 483 35.01 -33.22 22.46
#